data_c019c68ccc18b6278ee878800830cb40
#
_entry.id   c019c68ccc18b6278ee878800830cb40
#
_cell.length_a   1.000
_cell.length_b   1.000
_cell.length_c   1.000
_cell.angle_alpha   90.00
_cell.angle_beta   90.00
_cell.angle_gamma   90.00
#
_symmetry.space_group_name_H-M   'P 1'
#
loop_
_entity.id
_entity.type
_entity.pdbx_description
1 polymer ?
#
loop_
_entity_poly.entity_id
_entity_poly.type
_entity_poly.pdbx_seq_one_letter_code
_entity_poly.pdbx_strand_id
1 'polypeptide(L)'
;MLLVIDENELSKNKCVFLDRDGVLNKDFVDYAYSLDKFHIIEGVAEAFRILKHKGYLLVVITNQSGIAKGIYTREDMQLCHDHLQQETGYLIDHIYYSPHHPNFSESLSRKPGSLMFEKAIAKFDVDISQSWMVGDKLRDMQPAIKVGLKTIQVDGHDDEIADHVAPDLISAAKYIISIED
;
A
#
# COMPACT_ATOMS: atom_id res chain seq x y z
N MET A 1 -46.93 -5.33 6.96
CA MET A 1 -45.78 -6.26 6.80
C MET A 1 -44.52 -5.40 6.83
N LEU A 2 -43.99 -5.12 8.01
CA LEU A 2 -42.74 -4.39 8.17
C LEU A 2 -41.64 -5.30 7.64
N LEU A 3 -40.91 -4.84 6.60
CA LEU A 3 -39.63 -5.40 6.23
C LEU A 3 -38.69 -5.10 7.41
N VAL A 4 -38.36 -6.13 8.20
CA VAL A 4 -37.20 -6.12 9.06
C VAL A 4 -36.00 -6.10 8.11
N ILE A 5 -35.42 -4.91 7.90
CA ILE A 5 -34.12 -4.79 7.28
C ILE A 5 -33.18 -5.42 8.31
N ASP A 6 -32.60 -6.55 7.96
CA ASP A 6 -31.60 -7.26 8.75
C ASP A 6 -30.44 -6.28 8.96
N GLU A 7 -30.16 -5.90 10.20
CA GLU A 7 -29.06 -5.02 10.61
C GLU A 7 -27.67 -5.68 10.48
N ASN A 8 -27.53 -6.58 9.53
CA ASN A 8 -26.27 -6.88 8.89
C ASN A 8 -26.04 -5.81 7.81
N GLU A 9 -26.05 -4.53 8.19
CA GLU A 9 -25.35 -3.53 7.39
C GLU A 9 -23.94 -4.07 7.19
N LEU A 10 -23.62 -4.41 5.94
CA LEU A 10 -22.33 -4.89 5.49
C LEU A 10 -21.26 -3.98 6.11
N SER A 11 -20.60 -4.47 7.17
CA SER A 11 -19.53 -3.71 7.79
C SER A 11 -18.45 -3.50 6.73
N LYS A 12 -18.16 -2.26 6.42
CA LYS A 12 -17.10 -1.92 5.46
C LYS A 12 -15.77 -2.51 5.92
N ASN A 13 -14.92 -2.81 4.97
CA ASN A 13 -13.63 -3.42 5.24
C ASN A 13 -12.60 -2.35 5.66
N LYS A 14 -11.88 -2.59 6.72
CA LYS A 14 -10.70 -1.80 7.04
C LYS A 14 -9.50 -2.28 6.22
N CYS A 15 -8.66 -1.34 5.77
CA CYS A 15 -7.59 -1.60 4.85
C CYS A 15 -6.30 -0.88 5.26
N VAL A 16 -5.17 -1.54 5.09
CA VAL A 16 -3.87 -0.87 5.07
C VAL A 16 -3.36 -0.85 3.64
N PHE A 17 -3.27 0.35 3.10
CA PHE A 17 -2.61 0.62 1.83
C PHE A 17 -1.11 0.73 2.06
N LEU A 18 -0.31 0.19 1.14
CA LEU A 18 1.13 0.03 1.31
C LEU A 18 1.86 0.48 0.05
N ASP A 19 2.86 1.35 0.15
CA ASP A 19 3.82 1.44 -0.95
C ASP A 19 4.68 0.17 -0.98
N ARG A 20 5.31 -0.09 -2.12
CA ARG A 20 6.16 -1.25 -2.32
C ARG A 20 7.63 -0.93 -2.00
N ASP A 21 8.21 -0.04 -2.81
CA ASP A 21 9.62 0.30 -2.75
C ASP A 21 9.90 1.26 -1.58
N GLY A 22 10.74 0.87 -0.64
CA GLY A 22 11.01 1.59 0.60
C GLY A 22 10.14 1.16 1.79
N VAL A 23 9.07 0.37 1.56
CA VAL A 23 8.16 -0.12 2.62
C VAL A 23 8.17 -1.65 2.71
N LEU A 24 7.98 -2.35 1.59
CA LEU A 24 7.93 -3.81 1.52
C LEU A 24 9.26 -4.41 1.06
N ASN A 25 9.94 -3.74 0.15
CA ASN A 25 11.28 -4.08 -0.31
C ASN A 25 12.19 -2.85 -0.27
N LYS A 26 13.50 -3.09 -0.19
CA LYS A 26 14.48 -2.01 -0.25
C LYS A 26 14.32 -1.22 -1.54
N ASP A 27 14.29 0.11 -1.43
CA ASP A 27 14.31 1.00 -2.59
C ASP A 27 15.72 1.09 -3.18
N PHE A 28 15.82 1.11 -4.49
CA PHE A 28 17.07 1.24 -5.22
C PHE A 28 16.96 2.37 -6.25
N VAL A 29 18.01 3.15 -6.42
CA VAL A 29 18.09 4.23 -7.43
C VAL A 29 17.79 3.67 -8.83
N ASP A 30 18.25 2.44 -9.14
CA ASP A 30 18.13 1.77 -10.44
C ASP A 30 16.92 0.80 -10.51
N TYR A 31 15.93 0.96 -9.65
CA TYR A 31 14.73 0.13 -9.54
C TYR A 31 14.97 -1.32 -9.06
N ALA A 32 14.04 -1.84 -8.28
CA ALA A 32 13.98 -3.24 -7.85
C ALA A 32 13.03 -4.02 -8.78
N TYR A 33 13.55 -4.52 -9.91
CA TYR A 33 12.75 -5.20 -10.93
C TYR A 33 13.19 -6.62 -11.26
N SER A 34 14.23 -7.13 -10.62
CA SER A 34 14.73 -8.49 -10.76
C SER A 34 14.92 -9.12 -9.38
N LEU A 35 14.80 -10.43 -9.27
CA LEU A 35 14.82 -11.14 -7.98
C LEU A 35 16.14 -10.94 -7.22
N ASP A 36 17.25 -10.78 -7.92
CA ASP A 36 18.56 -10.46 -7.32
C ASP A 36 18.65 -9.07 -6.71
N LYS A 37 17.77 -8.15 -7.13
CA LYS A 37 17.65 -6.78 -6.59
C LYS A 37 16.42 -6.60 -5.69
N PHE A 38 15.52 -7.58 -5.64
CA PHE A 38 14.27 -7.47 -4.88
C PHE A 38 14.44 -8.04 -3.49
N HIS A 39 14.88 -7.19 -2.54
CA HIS A 39 15.13 -7.60 -1.16
C HIS A 39 13.98 -7.16 -0.27
N ILE A 40 13.17 -8.11 0.18
CA ILE A 40 12.07 -7.86 1.14
C ILE A 40 12.67 -7.36 2.46
N ILE A 41 12.08 -6.32 3.03
CA ILE A 41 12.50 -5.74 4.31
C ILE A 41 12.12 -6.70 5.44
N GLU A 42 13.02 -6.88 6.38
CA GLU A 42 12.78 -7.71 7.57
C GLU A 42 11.55 -7.23 8.34
N GLY A 43 10.74 -8.17 8.82
CA GLY A 43 9.51 -7.85 9.56
C GLY A 43 8.25 -7.67 8.69
N VAL A 44 8.35 -7.54 7.35
CA VAL A 44 7.18 -7.34 6.48
C VAL A 44 6.16 -8.48 6.60
N ALA A 45 6.60 -9.74 6.55
CA ALA A 45 5.71 -10.89 6.67
C ALA A 45 5.06 -10.96 8.06
N GLU A 46 5.75 -10.54 9.12
CA GLU A 46 5.19 -10.46 10.47
C GLU A 46 4.16 -9.33 10.58
N ALA A 47 4.46 -8.14 10.05
CA ALA A 47 3.53 -7.01 10.00
C ALA A 47 2.22 -7.41 9.29
N PHE A 48 2.33 -8.14 8.18
CA PHE A 48 1.14 -8.63 7.45
C PHE A 48 0.30 -9.58 8.30
N ARG A 49 0.93 -10.54 9.02
CA ARG A 49 0.19 -11.44 9.91
C ARG A 49 -0.53 -10.69 11.03
N ILE A 50 0.13 -9.70 11.64
CA ILE A 50 -0.46 -8.84 12.68
C ILE A 50 -1.71 -8.12 12.14
N LEU A 51 -1.59 -7.44 10.99
CA LEU A 51 -2.70 -6.70 10.38
C LEU A 51 -3.84 -7.62 9.92
N LYS A 52 -3.52 -8.75 9.29
CA LYS A 52 -4.53 -9.75 8.87
C LYS A 52 -5.26 -10.36 10.07
N HIS A 53 -4.57 -10.62 11.18
CA HIS A 53 -5.21 -11.12 12.41
C HIS A 53 -6.25 -10.14 12.97
N LYS A 54 -6.03 -8.84 12.80
CA LYS A 54 -6.98 -7.78 13.17
C LYS A 54 -8.03 -7.48 12.07
N GLY A 55 -8.05 -8.26 10.98
CA GLY A 55 -9.07 -8.18 9.93
C GLY A 55 -8.83 -7.11 8.86
N TYR A 56 -7.62 -6.56 8.77
CA TYR A 56 -7.28 -5.62 7.70
C TYR A 56 -7.11 -6.30 6.34
N LEU A 57 -7.61 -5.67 5.30
CA LEU A 57 -7.15 -5.92 3.93
C LEU A 57 -5.79 -5.27 3.73
N LEU A 58 -4.92 -5.92 2.95
CA LEU A 58 -3.61 -5.41 2.57
C LEU A 58 -3.58 -5.13 1.07
N VAL A 59 -3.51 -3.85 0.70
CA VAL A 59 -3.55 -3.42 -0.70
C VAL A 59 -2.29 -2.62 -1.03
N VAL A 60 -1.51 -3.11 -1.98
CA VAL A 60 -0.30 -2.42 -2.44
C VAL A 60 -0.67 -1.37 -3.49
N ILE A 61 -0.11 -0.15 -3.35
CA ILE A 61 -0.28 0.99 -4.26
C ILE A 61 1.11 1.51 -4.68
N THR A 62 1.61 1.12 -5.84
CA THR A 62 3.01 1.39 -6.23
C THR A 62 3.17 2.08 -7.58
N ASN A 63 4.18 2.96 -7.68
CA ASN A 63 4.61 3.56 -8.95
C ASN A 63 5.73 2.72 -9.57
N GLN A 64 5.50 2.19 -10.76
CA GLN A 64 6.44 1.33 -11.50
C GLN A 64 6.88 1.97 -12.83
N SER A 65 7.42 3.17 -12.74
CA SER A 65 7.72 4.01 -13.88
C SER A 65 8.89 3.54 -14.76
N GLY A 66 9.69 2.58 -14.31
CA GLY A 66 10.71 1.95 -15.14
C GLY A 66 10.13 1.23 -16.36
N ILE A 67 8.84 0.82 -16.30
CA ILE A 67 8.13 0.23 -17.44
C ILE A 67 7.99 1.26 -18.58
N ALA A 68 7.50 2.48 -18.28
CA ALA A 68 7.41 3.54 -19.29
C ALA A 68 8.78 3.98 -19.83
N LYS A 69 9.83 3.83 -19.03
CA LYS A 69 11.21 4.13 -19.43
C LYS A 69 11.87 3.00 -20.24
N GLY A 70 11.23 1.84 -20.40
CA GLY A 70 11.79 0.67 -21.06
C GLY A 70 12.96 0.01 -20.30
N ILE A 71 13.06 0.23 -18.99
CA ILE A 71 14.13 -0.34 -18.15
C ILE A 71 13.83 -1.79 -17.80
N TYR A 72 12.55 -2.10 -17.58
CA TYR A 72 12.04 -3.45 -17.31
C TYR A 72 10.60 -3.61 -17.83
N THR A 73 10.17 -4.84 -17.96
CA THR A 73 8.84 -5.18 -18.49
C THR A 73 7.80 -5.35 -17.38
N ARG A 74 6.53 -5.52 -17.75
CA ARG A 74 5.47 -5.89 -16.81
C ARG A 74 5.69 -7.29 -16.25
N GLU A 75 6.24 -8.17 -17.05
CA GLU A 75 6.57 -9.54 -16.67
C GLU A 75 7.66 -9.56 -15.60
N ASP A 76 8.71 -8.75 -15.73
CA ASP A 76 9.76 -8.60 -14.72
C ASP A 76 9.18 -8.08 -13.39
N MET A 77 8.33 -7.06 -13.44
CA MET A 77 7.63 -6.56 -12.27
C MET A 77 6.75 -7.63 -11.63
N GLN A 78 6.01 -8.41 -12.44
CA GLN A 78 5.13 -9.45 -11.94
C GLN A 78 5.90 -10.56 -11.22
N LEU A 79 7.07 -10.97 -11.73
CA LEU A 79 7.94 -11.92 -11.04
C LEU A 79 8.33 -11.43 -9.63
N CYS A 80 8.62 -10.14 -9.47
CA CYS A 80 8.89 -9.55 -8.16
C CYS A 80 7.65 -9.56 -7.26
N HIS A 81 6.45 -9.28 -7.81
CA HIS A 81 5.20 -9.33 -7.06
C HIS A 81 4.84 -10.76 -6.63
N ASP A 82 5.06 -11.75 -7.49
CA ASP A 82 4.82 -13.17 -7.18
C ASP A 82 5.77 -13.65 -6.08
N HIS A 83 7.04 -13.24 -6.14
CA HIS A 83 8.02 -13.51 -5.08
C HIS A 83 7.61 -12.85 -3.76
N LEU A 84 7.18 -11.58 -3.77
CA LEU A 84 6.69 -10.90 -2.58
C LEU A 84 5.49 -11.64 -1.97
N GLN A 85 4.51 -12.06 -2.77
CA GLN A 85 3.37 -12.85 -2.32
C GLN A 85 3.81 -14.17 -1.67
N GLN A 86 4.71 -14.88 -2.30
CA GLN A 86 5.22 -16.17 -1.80
C GLN A 86 5.90 -15.99 -0.43
N GLU A 87 6.84 -15.05 -0.32
CA GLU A 87 7.61 -14.80 0.91
C GLU A 87 6.75 -14.23 2.05
N THR A 88 5.65 -13.58 1.73
CA THR A 88 4.71 -13.03 2.72
C THR A 88 3.50 -13.93 2.99
N GLY A 89 3.50 -15.17 2.47
CA GLY A 89 2.45 -16.16 2.71
C GLY A 89 1.13 -15.88 2.00
N TYR A 90 1.17 -15.19 0.86
CA TYR A 90 0.01 -14.82 0.03
C TYR A 90 -1.02 -13.95 0.78
N LEU A 91 -0.55 -13.08 1.67
CA LEU A 91 -1.40 -12.24 2.51
C LEU A 91 -1.84 -10.92 1.86
N ILE A 92 -1.24 -10.52 0.72
CA ILE A 92 -1.63 -9.30 0.00
C ILE A 92 -2.92 -9.58 -0.78
N ASP A 93 -3.98 -8.80 -0.50
CA ASP A 93 -5.28 -8.96 -1.15
C ASP A 93 -5.30 -8.42 -2.58
N HIS A 94 -4.54 -7.35 -2.85
CA HIS A 94 -4.42 -6.81 -4.22
C HIS A 94 -3.19 -5.91 -4.37
N ILE A 95 -2.70 -5.82 -5.62
CA ILE A 95 -1.61 -4.91 -5.99
C ILE A 95 -2.07 -4.02 -7.14
N TYR A 96 -2.14 -2.71 -6.90
CA TYR A 96 -2.29 -1.69 -7.93
C TYR A 96 -0.94 -1.09 -8.28
N TYR A 97 -0.66 -0.91 -9.55
CA TYR A 97 0.56 -0.24 -9.99
C TYR A 97 0.30 0.76 -11.11
N SER A 98 1.13 1.81 -11.15
CA SER A 98 1.16 2.76 -12.25
C SER A 98 2.45 2.61 -13.06
N PRO A 99 2.39 2.20 -14.32
CA PRO A 99 3.58 2.08 -15.17
C PRO A 99 4.04 3.43 -15.73
N HIS A 100 3.29 4.50 -15.51
CA HIS A 100 3.48 5.79 -16.18
C HIS A 100 4.62 6.61 -15.57
N HIS A 101 5.26 7.44 -16.44
CA HIS A 101 6.24 8.43 -16.03
C HIS A 101 5.87 9.80 -16.64
N PRO A 102 5.99 10.93 -15.91
CA PRO A 102 5.54 12.25 -16.39
C PRO A 102 6.14 12.68 -17.73
N ASN A 103 7.38 12.27 -18.01
CA ASN A 103 8.05 12.60 -19.27
C ASN A 103 7.41 11.95 -20.51
N PHE A 104 6.57 10.93 -20.34
CA PHE A 104 5.94 10.18 -21.45
C PHE A 104 4.43 10.32 -21.48
N SER A 105 3.79 10.33 -20.31
CA SER A 105 2.34 10.56 -20.20
C SER A 105 1.96 10.97 -18.78
N GLU A 106 1.04 11.91 -18.68
CA GLU A 106 0.36 12.18 -17.41
C GLU A 106 -0.65 11.07 -17.12
N SER A 107 -0.74 10.67 -15.85
CA SER A 107 -1.70 9.64 -15.45
C SER A 107 -2.19 9.88 -14.03
N LEU A 108 -3.49 9.88 -13.84
CA LEU A 108 -4.14 9.96 -12.54
C LEU A 108 -3.86 8.73 -11.65
N SER A 109 -3.41 7.60 -12.24
CA SER A 109 -3.03 6.41 -11.49
C SER A 109 -1.65 6.54 -10.83
N ARG A 110 -0.79 7.46 -11.32
CA ARG A 110 0.52 7.67 -10.72
C ARG A 110 0.43 8.53 -9.47
N LYS A 111 0.92 8.04 -8.33
CA LYS A 111 1.09 8.85 -7.10
C LYS A 111 1.96 10.09 -7.41
N PRO A 112 1.54 11.33 -7.04
CA PRO A 112 0.50 11.65 -6.08
C PRO A 112 -0.95 11.70 -6.61
N GLY A 113 -1.26 11.10 -7.77
CA GLY A 113 -2.65 10.89 -8.19
C GLY A 113 -3.37 9.87 -7.29
N SER A 114 -4.67 10.09 -7.04
CA SER A 114 -5.47 9.29 -6.10
C SER A 114 -6.19 8.09 -6.73
N LEU A 115 -6.17 7.94 -8.06
CA LEU A 115 -7.03 6.97 -8.76
C LEU A 115 -6.85 5.51 -8.31
N MET A 116 -5.62 5.08 -7.94
CA MET A 116 -5.41 3.71 -7.45
C MET A 116 -6.10 3.49 -6.09
N PHE A 117 -6.06 4.49 -5.20
CA PHE A 117 -6.77 4.46 -3.92
C PHE A 117 -8.29 4.43 -4.13
N GLU A 118 -8.83 5.32 -4.97
CA GLU A 118 -10.26 5.39 -5.28
C GLU A 118 -10.81 4.07 -5.84
N LYS A 119 -10.05 3.43 -6.75
CA LYS A 119 -10.39 2.11 -7.28
C LYS A 119 -10.41 1.03 -6.20
N ALA A 120 -9.42 1.02 -5.31
CA ALA A 120 -9.36 0.03 -4.24
C ALA A 120 -10.49 0.26 -3.22
N ILE A 121 -10.73 1.51 -2.81
CA ILE A 121 -11.81 1.88 -1.89
C ILE A 121 -13.16 1.40 -2.44
N ALA A 122 -13.45 1.66 -3.72
CA ALA A 122 -14.69 1.24 -4.35
C ALA A 122 -14.78 -0.29 -4.52
N LYS A 123 -13.68 -0.95 -4.92
CA LYS A 123 -13.67 -2.41 -5.17
C LYS A 123 -13.87 -3.23 -3.91
N PHE A 124 -13.28 -2.79 -2.81
CA PHE A 124 -13.25 -3.55 -1.57
C PHE A 124 -14.19 -2.99 -0.50
N ASP A 125 -15.03 -2.02 -0.83
CA ASP A 125 -15.93 -1.33 0.11
C ASP A 125 -15.20 -0.92 1.40
N VAL A 126 -14.15 -0.10 1.23
CA VAL A 126 -13.23 0.24 2.32
C VAL A 126 -13.84 1.30 3.23
N ASP A 127 -13.79 1.05 4.54
CA ASP A 127 -14.01 2.07 5.56
C ASP A 127 -12.78 2.98 5.67
N ILE A 128 -12.88 4.16 5.08
CA ILE A 128 -11.79 5.14 5.04
C ILE A 128 -11.40 5.57 6.45
N SER A 129 -12.36 5.70 7.36
CA SER A 129 -12.13 6.19 8.73
C SER A 129 -11.30 5.23 9.59
N GLN A 130 -11.32 3.93 9.25
CA GLN A 130 -10.59 2.86 9.92
C GLN A 130 -9.35 2.40 9.12
N SER A 131 -9.02 3.09 8.02
CA SER A 131 -8.00 2.64 7.08
C SER A 131 -6.79 3.57 7.03
N TRP A 132 -5.66 3.01 6.61
CA TRP A 132 -4.36 3.64 6.68
C TRP A 132 -3.61 3.56 5.35
N MET A 133 -2.73 4.54 5.10
CA MET A 133 -1.65 4.43 4.13
C MET A 133 -0.31 4.39 4.86
N VAL A 134 0.53 3.42 4.53
CA VAL A 134 1.93 3.35 4.97
C VAL A 134 2.83 3.53 3.75
N GLY A 135 3.67 4.56 3.77
CA GLY A 135 4.58 4.91 2.67
C GLY A 135 5.87 5.53 3.19
N ASP A 136 6.86 5.70 2.33
CA ASP A 136 8.16 6.29 2.67
C ASP A 136 8.34 7.71 2.13
N LYS A 137 7.43 8.18 1.27
CA LYS A 137 7.58 9.47 0.57
C LYS A 137 6.31 10.32 0.59
N LEU A 138 6.51 11.63 0.48
CA LEU A 138 5.43 12.62 0.39
C LEU A 138 4.37 12.28 -0.68
N ARG A 139 4.79 11.71 -1.81
CA ARG A 139 3.89 11.30 -2.89
C ARG A 139 2.92 10.18 -2.51
N ASP A 140 3.16 9.48 -1.41
CA ASP A 140 2.30 8.44 -0.86
C ASP A 140 1.26 9.06 0.08
N MET A 141 1.70 10.00 0.89
CA MET A 141 0.87 10.70 1.89
C MET A 141 -0.16 11.61 1.22
N GLN A 142 0.24 12.43 0.25
CA GLN A 142 -0.63 13.41 -0.39
C GLN A 142 -1.94 12.81 -0.96
N PRO A 143 -1.91 11.75 -1.78
CA PRO A 143 -3.15 11.17 -2.32
C PRO A 143 -3.95 10.41 -1.26
N ALA A 144 -3.31 9.85 -0.24
CA ALA A 144 -3.98 9.18 0.87
C ALA A 144 -4.78 10.19 1.72
N ILE A 145 -4.17 11.31 2.10
CA ILE A 145 -4.84 12.42 2.80
C ILE A 145 -6.02 12.96 1.97
N LYS A 146 -5.80 13.12 0.65
CA LYS A 146 -6.86 13.62 -0.24
C LYS A 146 -8.12 12.74 -0.26
N VAL A 147 -7.97 11.42 -0.12
CA VAL A 147 -9.11 10.49 -0.04
C VAL A 147 -9.59 10.26 1.40
N GLY A 148 -8.98 10.90 2.40
CA GLY A 148 -9.40 10.85 3.80
C GLY A 148 -8.81 9.71 4.63
N LEU A 149 -7.79 9.02 4.14
CA LEU A 149 -7.08 7.98 4.88
C LEU A 149 -6.17 8.61 5.94
N LYS A 150 -5.98 7.88 7.04
CA LYS A 150 -4.89 8.14 7.98
C LYS A 150 -3.55 7.71 7.37
N THR A 151 -2.45 8.32 7.80
CA THR A 151 -1.15 8.12 7.15
C THR A 151 -0.04 7.82 8.16
N ILE A 152 0.84 6.90 7.79
CA ILE A 152 2.07 6.60 8.52
C ILE A 152 3.24 6.68 7.56
N GLN A 153 4.22 7.52 7.88
CA GLN A 153 5.46 7.59 7.14
C GLN A 153 6.52 6.70 7.81
N VAL A 154 7.23 5.91 7.00
CA VAL A 154 8.31 5.02 7.47
C VAL A 154 9.66 5.45 6.90
N ASP A 155 10.75 4.74 7.32
CA ASP A 155 12.13 4.99 6.89
C ASP A 155 12.75 6.29 7.44
N GLY A 156 12.26 6.75 8.61
CA GLY A 156 12.89 7.83 9.37
C GLY A 156 12.81 9.24 8.76
N HIS A 157 12.13 9.39 7.63
CA HIS A 157 11.77 10.68 7.09
C HIS A 157 10.50 11.20 7.77
N ASP A 158 10.47 12.49 8.07
CA ASP A 158 9.30 13.18 8.57
C ASP A 158 9.04 14.40 7.66
N ASP A 159 8.07 14.24 6.76
CA ASP A 159 7.63 15.32 5.88
C ASP A 159 6.58 16.23 6.57
N GLU A 160 6.37 16.06 7.89
CA GLU A 160 5.46 16.85 8.75
C GLU A 160 3.99 16.82 8.29
N ILE A 161 3.61 15.90 7.39
CA ILE A 161 2.23 15.79 6.91
C ILE A 161 1.56 14.46 7.27
N ALA A 162 2.34 13.45 7.67
CA ALA A 162 1.81 12.16 8.11
C ALA A 162 1.21 12.27 9.51
N ASP A 163 0.14 11.53 9.78
CA ASP A 163 -0.48 11.48 11.10
C ASP A 163 0.44 10.80 12.13
N HIS A 164 1.32 9.91 11.66
CA HIS A 164 2.31 9.23 12.49
C HIS A 164 3.57 8.89 11.71
N VAL A 165 4.71 8.78 12.42
CA VAL A 165 6.00 8.35 11.86
C VAL A 165 6.46 7.08 12.60
N ALA A 166 6.88 6.09 11.85
CA ALA A 166 7.40 4.82 12.38
C ALA A 166 8.73 4.45 11.71
N PRO A 167 9.63 3.72 12.39
CA PRO A 167 10.92 3.34 11.78
C PRO A 167 10.77 2.32 10.65
N ASP A 168 9.74 1.49 10.69
CA ASP A 168 9.50 0.40 9.75
C ASP A 168 8.03 -0.04 9.73
N LEU A 169 7.69 -0.96 8.82
CA LEU A 169 6.32 -1.45 8.66
C LEU A 169 5.82 -2.23 9.88
N ILE A 170 6.67 -2.98 10.56
CA ILE A 170 6.23 -3.75 11.74
C ILE A 170 5.88 -2.82 12.91
N SER A 171 6.62 -1.74 13.08
CA SER A 171 6.31 -0.68 14.06
C SER A 171 5.03 0.06 13.70
N ALA A 172 4.83 0.36 12.41
CA ALA A 172 3.59 0.94 11.90
C ALA A 172 2.39 0.02 12.17
N ALA A 173 2.51 -1.29 11.87
CA ALA A 173 1.47 -2.27 12.15
C ALA A 173 1.11 -2.34 13.65
N LYS A 174 2.10 -2.38 14.53
CA LYS A 174 1.90 -2.36 15.98
C LYS A 174 1.20 -1.09 16.45
N TYR A 175 1.57 0.07 15.89
CA TYR A 175 0.89 1.33 16.20
C TYR A 175 -0.57 1.31 15.76
N ILE A 176 -0.88 0.87 14.52
CA ILE A 176 -2.25 0.78 14.00
C ILE A 176 -3.13 -0.03 14.94
N ILE A 177 -2.68 -1.22 15.38
CA ILE A 177 -3.49 -2.06 16.25
C ILE A 177 -3.62 -1.51 17.67
N SER A 178 -2.61 -0.77 18.18
CA SER A 178 -2.61 -0.23 19.53
C SER A 178 -3.63 0.90 19.75
N ILE A 179 -4.08 1.54 18.70
CA ILE A 179 -5.07 2.63 18.76
C ILE A 179 -6.51 2.15 18.48
N GLU A 180 -6.69 0.85 18.18
CA GLU A 180 -8.02 0.22 18.03
C GLU A 180 -8.54 -0.39 19.34
N ASP A 181 -7.62 -0.73 20.25
CA ASP A 181 -7.95 -1.29 21.56
C ASP A 181 -8.29 -0.17 22.57
#